data_34f64c4151fda2dad0867cbb001c9d3c
#
_entry.id   34f64c4151fda2dad0867cbb001c9d3c
#
_cell.length_a   1.000
_cell.length_b   1.000
_cell.length_c   1.000
_cell.angle_alpha   90.00
_cell.angle_beta   90.00
_cell.angle_gamma   90.00
#
_symmetry.space_group_name_H-M   'P 1'
#
loop_
_entity.id
_entity.type
_entity.pdbx_description
1 polymer ?
#
loop_
_entity_poly.entity_id
_entity_poly.type
_entity_poly.pdbx_seq_one_letter_code
_entity_poly.pdbx_strand_id
1 'polypeptide(L)'
;MSDAQHSEHEPQDNHEGPIKTPQQLVAAVVASFVVPIVVIIMLANFVNFGNKSGAGSDGMSADAVGRRIQPVGSIEIKDASDASTLKTGEQVYAAQCSACHATGAAGAPKFGDDTLWAPRVKTGYEALLISALKGKGNMGAQGGGDFSDVEIGRAVVYMANKGGGKLDEPKLPAPAASAAVAVAAASK
;
A
#
# COMPACT_ATOMS: atom_id res chain seq x y z
N MET A 1 -83.90 -52.83 2.59
CA MET A 1 -82.46 -52.91 2.41
C MET A 1 -81.98 -51.48 2.47
N SER A 2 -81.29 -51.19 3.51
CA SER A 2 -80.94 -49.80 4.00
C SER A 2 -79.70 -49.31 3.36
N ASP A 3 -79.81 -48.18 2.77
CA ASP A 3 -78.61 -47.38 2.38
C ASP A 3 -78.32 -46.39 3.46
N ALA A 4 -77.23 -46.58 4.15
CA ALA A 4 -76.68 -45.67 5.12
C ALA A 4 -75.81 -44.66 4.40
N GLN A 5 -76.28 -43.44 4.31
CA GLN A 5 -75.44 -42.28 3.87
C GLN A 5 -74.53 -41.86 5.01
N HIS A 6 -73.26 -42.14 4.84
CA HIS A 6 -72.20 -41.56 5.67
C HIS A 6 -71.94 -40.18 5.20
N SER A 7 -72.41 -39.21 5.92
CA SER A 7 -72.00 -37.81 5.78
C SER A 7 -70.69 -37.63 6.55
N GLU A 8 -69.55 -37.61 5.82
CA GLU A 8 -68.26 -37.17 6.37
C GLU A 8 -68.36 -35.70 6.64
N HIS A 9 -68.37 -35.40 7.91
CA HIS A 9 -68.22 -34.02 8.39
C HIS A 9 -66.71 -33.73 8.41
N GLU A 10 -66.20 -33.07 7.36
CA GLU A 10 -64.85 -32.47 7.39
C GLU A 10 -64.86 -31.39 8.47
N PRO A 11 -63.88 -31.39 9.40
CA PRO A 11 -63.71 -30.27 10.32
C PRO A 11 -63.26 -29.07 9.51
N GLN A 12 -64.13 -28.08 9.41
CA GLN A 12 -63.73 -26.73 8.92
C GLN A 12 -62.79 -26.14 9.94
N ASP A 13 -61.48 -26.20 9.65
CA ASP A 13 -60.46 -25.40 10.30
C ASP A 13 -60.78 -23.92 10.02
N ASN A 14 -61.44 -23.29 10.98
CA ASN A 14 -61.61 -21.86 11.01
C ASN A 14 -60.26 -21.22 11.23
N HIS A 15 -59.47 -21.09 10.16
CA HIS A 15 -58.33 -20.21 10.16
C HIS A 15 -58.83 -18.74 10.27
N GLU A 16 -59.10 -18.32 11.52
CA GLU A 16 -59.29 -16.88 11.78
C GLU A 16 -58.04 -16.12 11.43
N GLY A 17 -57.98 -15.61 10.23
CA GLY A 17 -56.88 -14.74 9.80
C GLY A 17 -56.73 -13.52 10.71
N PRO A 18 -55.53 -12.97 10.85
CA PRO A 18 -55.28 -11.82 11.72
C PRO A 18 -56.08 -10.57 11.34
N ILE A 19 -56.73 -10.56 10.17
CA ILE A 19 -57.51 -9.45 9.64
C ILE A 19 -58.99 -9.70 9.84
N LYS A 20 -59.61 -8.98 10.81
CA LYS A 20 -61.04 -9.17 11.18
C LYS A 20 -61.96 -8.09 10.66
N THR A 21 -61.42 -6.95 10.17
CA THR A 21 -62.21 -5.85 9.69
C THR A 21 -61.78 -5.38 8.30
N PRO A 22 -62.70 -4.87 7.46
CA PRO A 22 -62.31 -4.35 6.14
C PRO A 22 -61.34 -3.21 6.23
N GLN A 23 -61.37 -2.42 7.29
CA GLN A 23 -60.42 -1.36 7.54
C GLN A 23 -58.98 -1.89 7.79
N GLN A 24 -58.85 -2.99 8.51
CA GLN A 24 -57.58 -3.67 8.71
C GLN A 24 -57.03 -4.27 7.41
N LEU A 25 -57.90 -4.77 6.54
CA LEU A 25 -57.50 -5.24 5.22
C LEU A 25 -56.92 -4.11 4.38
N VAL A 26 -57.62 -3.01 4.29
CA VAL A 26 -57.16 -1.82 3.54
C VAL A 26 -55.82 -1.32 4.13
N ALA A 27 -55.73 -1.22 5.45
CA ALA A 27 -54.50 -0.80 6.11
C ALA A 27 -53.31 -1.76 5.83
N ALA A 28 -53.56 -3.05 5.85
CA ALA A 28 -52.52 -4.06 5.54
C ALA A 28 -52.06 -4.00 4.09
N VAL A 29 -52.98 -3.80 3.14
CA VAL A 29 -52.65 -3.65 1.72
C VAL A 29 -51.85 -2.36 1.50
N VAL A 30 -52.28 -1.24 2.06
CA VAL A 30 -51.54 0.03 1.96
C VAL A 30 -50.16 -0.09 2.59
N ALA A 31 -50.08 -0.68 3.78
CA ALA A 31 -48.78 -0.84 4.47
C ALA A 31 -47.81 -1.78 3.68
N SER A 32 -48.32 -2.81 2.99
CA SER A 32 -47.50 -3.71 2.19
C SER A 32 -46.83 -3.01 1.01
N PHE A 33 -47.36 -1.89 0.52
CA PHE A 33 -46.76 -1.07 -0.53
C PHE A 33 -45.93 0.09 0.06
N VAL A 34 -46.47 0.80 1.03
CA VAL A 34 -45.82 2.00 1.58
C VAL A 34 -44.57 1.67 2.36
N VAL A 35 -44.59 0.63 3.19
CA VAL A 35 -43.41 0.27 3.99
C VAL A 35 -42.18 -0.07 3.14
N PRO A 36 -42.25 -0.96 2.13
CA PRO A 36 -41.06 -1.23 1.30
C PRO A 36 -40.60 0.00 0.50
N ILE A 37 -41.53 0.84 0.03
CA ILE A 37 -41.16 2.07 -0.68
C ILE A 37 -40.39 3.01 0.27
N VAL A 38 -40.87 3.24 1.49
CA VAL A 38 -40.19 4.07 2.49
C VAL A 38 -38.83 3.49 2.84
N VAL A 39 -38.72 2.17 3.02
CA VAL A 39 -37.44 1.51 3.29
C VAL A 39 -36.46 1.68 2.13
N ILE A 40 -36.90 1.53 0.90
CA ILE A 40 -36.05 1.74 -0.30
C ILE A 40 -35.58 3.19 -0.36
N ILE A 41 -36.47 4.16 -0.13
CA ILE A 41 -36.11 5.58 -0.12
C ILE A 41 -35.10 5.88 1.01
N MET A 42 -35.30 5.33 2.21
CA MET A 42 -34.37 5.51 3.32
C MET A 42 -32.99 4.88 3.01
N LEU A 43 -32.96 3.68 2.46
CA LEU A 43 -31.73 3.02 2.05
C LEU A 43 -31.02 3.78 0.93
N ALA A 44 -31.77 4.24 -0.08
CA ALA A 44 -31.20 5.05 -1.16
C ALA A 44 -30.60 6.35 -0.63
N ASN A 45 -31.28 7.03 0.29
CA ASN A 45 -30.74 8.23 0.93
C ASN A 45 -29.54 7.90 1.83
N PHE A 46 -29.56 6.82 2.59
CA PHE A 46 -28.45 6.40 3.43
C PHE A 46 -27.19 6.12 2.61
N VAL A 47 -27.32 5.39 1.49
CA VAL A 47 -26.21 5.12 0.56
C VAL A 47 -25.71 6.41 -0.09
N ASN A 48 -26.62 7.34 -0.47
CA ASN A 48 -26.21 8.61 -1.07
C ASN A 48 -25.59 9.60 -0.08
N PHE A 49 -25.91 9.54 1.22
CA PHE A 49 -25.28 10.41 2.22
C PHE A 49 -23.81 10.08 2.46
N GLY A 50 -23.39 8.82 2.27
CA GLY A 50 -22.00 8.36 2.43
C GLY A 50 -21.11 8.55 1.21
N ASN A 51 -21.67 8.58 0.02
CA ASN A 51 -20.94 8.65 -1.25
C ASN A 51 -21.50 9.75 -2.15
N LYS A 52 -21.00 10.95 -1.99
CA LYS A 52 -21.24 12.03 -2.96
C LYS A 52 -20.50 11.85 -4.30
N SER A 53 -19.81 10.76 -4.48
CA SER A 53 -19.28 10.34 -5.77
C SER A 53 -20.22 9.32 -6.39
N GLY A 54 -21.40 9.80 -6.82
CA GLY A 54 -22.29 9.00 -7.66
C GLY A 54 -21.52 8.49 -8.87
N ALA A 55 -21.42 7.16 -9.00
CA ALA A 55 -20.89 6.56 -10.20
C ALA A 55 -21.70 7.10 -11.40
N GLY A 56 -21.18 8.11 -12.07
CA GLY A 56 -21.74 8.61 -13.30
C GLY A 56 -21.82 10.13 -13.48
N SER A 57 -22.12 10.93 -12.44
CA SER A 57 -22.31 12.38 -12.62
C SER A 57 -21.02 13.20 -12.49
N ASP A 58 -20.18 12.89 -11.50
CA ASP A 58 -18.94 13.63 -11.26
C ASP A 58 -17.67 12.89 -11.66
N GLY A 59 -17.82 11.65 -12.12
CA GLY A 59 -16.70 10.79 -12.51
C GLY A 59 -15.87 11.33 -13.69
N MET A 60 -16.43 12.24 -14.47
CA MET A 60 -15.78 12.93 -15.60
C MET A 60 -15.48 14.39 -15.30
N SER A 61 -15.69 14.86 -14.07
CA SER A 61 -15.23 16.19 -13.67
C SER A 61 -13.72 16.31 -13.79
N ALA A 62 -13.22 17.51 -14.05
CA ALA A 62 -11.79 17.77 -14.16
C ALA A 62 -11.01 17.29 -12.92
N ASP A 63 -11.61 17.47 -11.73
CA ASP A 63 -11.04 17.01 -10.46
C ASP A 63 -10.99 15.48 -10.33
N ALA A 64 -12.06 14.78 -10.75
CA ALA A 64 -12.11 13.33 -10.69
C ALA A 64 -11.17 12.69 -11.73
N VAL A 65 -11.05 13.30 -12.90
CA VAL A 65 -10.07 12.91 -13.91
C VAL A 65 -8.67 13.18 -13.39
N GLY A 66 -8.41 14.37 -12.82
CA GLY A 66 -7.13 14.75 -12.24
C GLY A 66 -6.66 13.76 -11.17
N ARG A 67 -7.56 13.33 -10.27
CA ARG A 67 -7.23 12.32 -9.23
C ARG A 67 -6.92 10.94 -9.81
N ARG A 68 -7.54 10.54 -10.91
CA ARG A 68 -7.29 9.25 -11.58
C ARG A 68 -6.00 9.23 -12.38
N ILE A 69 -5.62 10.35 -12.97
CA ILE A 69 -4.38 10.49 -13.73
C ILE A 69 -3.25 11.09 -12.88
N GLN A 70 -3.50 11.32 -11.58
CA GLN A 70 -2.48 11.79 -10.66
C GLN A 70 -1.32 10.81 -10.67
N PRO A 71 -0.09 11.27 -10.90
CA PRO A 71 1.07 10.38 -10.90
C PRO A 71 1.17 9.68 -9.55
N VAL A 72 1.30 8.36 -9.58
CA VAL A 72 1.49 7.52 -8.40
C VAL A 72 2.95 7.69 -7.97
N GLY A 73 3.22 8.71 -7.20
CA GLY A 73 4.55 9.07 -6.73
C GLY A 73 5.14 10.27 -7.48
N SER A 74 5.92 11.05 -6.79
CA SER A 74 6.80 12.06 -7.35
C SER A 74 8.18 11.44 -7.55
N ILE A 75 8.70 11.47 -8.76
CA ILE A 75 10.12 11.19 -8.99
C ILE A 75 10.87 12.47 -8.60
N GLU A 76 11.46 12.48 -7.43
CA GLU A 76 12.41 13.50 -7.03
C GLU A 76 13.75 13.12 -7.66
N ILE A 77 14.12 13.81 -8.74
CA ILE A 77 15.43 13.65 -9.34
C ILE A 77 16.41 14.37 -8.41
N LYS A 78 17.02 13.61 -7.51
CA LYS A 78 18.14 14.12 -6.71
C LYS A 78 19.35 14.25 -7.62
N ASP A 79 19.93 15.42 -7.64
CA ASP A 79 21.20 15.61 -8.34
C ASP A 79 22.32 14.87 -7.57
N ALA A 80 22.68 13.68 -8.05
CA ALA A 80 23.72 12.87 -7.43
C ALA A 80 25.12 13.50 -7.51
N SER A 81 25.27 14.58 -8.28
CA SER A 81 26.53 15.35 -8.36
C SER A 81 26.66 16.39 -7.26
N ASP A 82 25.57 16.77 -6.59
CA ASP A 82 25.59 17.73 -5.49
C ASP A 82 25.74 17.03 -4.13
N ALA A 83 26.95 17.09 -3.58
CA ALA A 83 27.28 16.51 -2.28
C ALA A 83 26.41 17.03 -1.13
N SER A 84 25.89 18.26 -1.26
CA SER A 84 25.09 18.90 -0.20
C SER A 84 23.67 18.34 -0.09
N THR A 85 23.16 17.72 -1.14
CA THR A 85 21.82 17.14 -1.19
C THR A 85 21.78 15.68 -0.68
N LEU A 86 22.95 15.04 -0.65
CA LEU A 86 23.06 13.63 -0.25
C LEU A 86 23.00 13.45 1.27
N LYS A 87 22.29 12.43 1.70
CA LYS A 87 22.20 12.05 3.10
C LYS A 87 23.52 11.50 3.63
N THR A 88 23.77 11.73 4.92
CA THR A 88 24.91 11.14 5.61
C THR A 88 24.71 9.65 5.86
N GLY A 89 25.80 8.91 6.07
CA GLY A 89 25.72 7.48 6.39
C GLY A 89 24.88 7.17 7.62
N GLU A 90 24.90 8.04 8.63
CA GLU A 90 24.07 7.92 9.82
C GLU A 90 22.58 8.10 9.52
N GLN A 91 22.22 9.09 8.71
CA GLN A 91 20.83 9.34 8.32
C GLN A 91 20.25 8.16 7.50
N VAL A 92 21.03 7.63 6.57
CA VAL A 92 20.63 6.48 5.76
C VAL A 92 20.51 5.22 6.65
N TYR A 93 21.47 5.01 7.55
CA TYR A 93 21.40 3.92 8.54
C TYR A 93 20.11 4.00 9.36
N ALA A 94 19.80 5.16 9.91
CA ALA A 94 18.59 5.35 10.73
C ALA A 94 17.29 5.09 9.94
N ALA A 95 17.25 5.51 8.67
CA ALA A 95 16.05 5.41 7.84
C ALA A 95 15.81 3.99 7.30
N GLN A 96 16.85 3.26 6.90
CA GLN A 96 16.69 2.02 6.13
C GLN A 96 17.35 0.79 6.78
N CYS A 97 18.54 0.95 7.39
CA CYS A 97 19.33 -0.18 7.84
C CYS A 97 19.03 -0.61 9.28
N SER A 98 18.62 0.34 10.13
CA SER A 98 18.44 0.15 11.57
C SER A 98 17.41 -0.93 11.92
N ALA A 99 16.38 -1.11 11.08
CA ALA A 99 15.33 -2.11 11.30
C ALA A 99 15.88 -3.52 11.59
N CYS A 100 16.93 -3.92 10.86
CA CYS A 100 17.57 -5.21 11.03
C CYS A 100 18.90 -5.12 11.80
N HIS A 101 19.73 -4.10 11.49
CA HIS A 101 21.07 -4.01 12.04
C HIS A 101 21.14 -3.44 13.47
N ALA A 102 20.11 -2.77 13.98
CA ALA A 102 20.11 -2.31 15.37
C ALA A 102 20.01 -3.48 16.37
N THR A 103 19.20 -4.47 16.05
CA THR A 103 18.92 -5.62 16.94
C THR A 103 19.62 -6.90 16.51
N GLY A 104 20.08 -7.00 15.26
CA GLY A 104 20.59 -8.24 14.67
C GLY A 104 19.50 -9.17 14.14
N ALA A 105 18.33 -8.61 13.78
CA ALA A 105 17.20 -9.35 13.23
C ALA A 105 17.61 -10.13 11.96
N ALA A 106 17.00 -11.30 11.74
CA ALA A 106 17.23 -12.17 10.59
C ALA A 106 18.71 -12.59 10.38
N GLY A 107 19.53 -12.54 11.44
CA GLY A 107 20.97 -12.86 11.36
C GLY A 107 21.84 -11.70 10.84
N ALA A 108 21.30 -10.47 10.80
CA ALA A 108 22.07 -9.29 10.46
C ALA A 108 23.19 -9.05 11.48
N PRO A 109 24.38 -8.60 11.07
CA PRO A 109 25.40 -8.17 12.03
C PRO A 109 24.91 -6.96 12.78
N LYS A 110 24.88 -7.08 14.11
CA LYS A 110 24.39 -6.02 14.98
C LYS A 110 25.30 -4.79 14.90
N PHE A 111 24.72 -3.62 14.87
CA PHE A 111 25.43 -2.35 14.87
C PHE A 111 26.33 -2.22 16.10
N GLY A 112 27.60 -1.86 15.90
CA GLY A 112 28.58 -1.70 16.96
C GLY A 112 29.15 -3.01 17.53
N ASP A 113 28.83 -4.16 16.94
CA ASP A 113 29.39 -5.47 17.35
C ASP A 113 30.64 -5.80 16.52
N ASP A 114 31.79 -5.52 17.08
CA ASP A 114 33.08 -5.74 16.41
C ASP A 114 33.29 -7.19 16.01
N THR A 115 32.80 -8.16 16.76
CA THR A 115 33.01 -9.59 16.51
C THR A 115 32.22 -10.03 15.27
N LEU A 116 31.03 -9.54 15.11
CA LEU A 116 30.19 -9.83 13.95
C LEU A 116 30.63 -9.05 12.70
N TRP A 117 31.20 -7.87 12.87
CA TRP A 117 31.67 -7.04 11.77
C TRP A 117 33.10 -7.38 11.32
N ALA A 118 33.98 -7.83 12.18
CA ALA A 118 35.38 -8.11 11.84
C ALA A 118 35.57 -8.99 10.60
N PRO A 119 34.92 -10.14 10.42
CA PRO A 119 35.07 -10.96 9.23
C PRO A 119 34.55 -10.26 7.95
N ARG A 120 33.58 -9.38 8.09
CA ARG A 120 32.98 -8.63 6.99
C ARG A 120 33.84 -7.46 6.55
N VAL A 121 34.34 -6.69 7.50
CA VAL A 121 35.25 -5.57 7.24
C VAL A 121 36.53 -6.03 6.51
N LYS A 122 37.03 -7.23 6.82
CA LYS A 122 38.19 -7.84 6.13
C LYS A 122 37.96 -8.05 4.63
N THR A 123 36.71 -8.17 4.17
CA THR A 123 36.42 -8.35 2.74
C THR A 123 36.54 -7.04 1.95
N GLY A 124 36.68 -5.91 2.64
CA GLY A 124 36.83 -4.57 2.03
C GLY A 124 35.50 -3.91 1.68
N TYR A 125 35.60 -2.61 1.40
CA TYR A 125 34.46 -1.73 1.10
C TYR A 125 33.61 -2.24 -0.05
N GLU A 126 34.23 -2.58 -1.18
CA GLU A 126 33.49 -3.00 -2.39
C GLU A 126 32.62 -4.24 -2.17
N ALA A 127 33.13 -5.24 -1.45
CA ALA A 127 32.36 -6.45 -1.16
C ALA A 127 31.18 -6.17 -0.22
N LEU A 128 31.36 -5.24 0.72
CA LEU A 128 30.29 -4.79 1.61
C LEU A 128 29.24 -4.00 0.83
N LEU A 129 29.65 -3.09 -0.02
CA LEU A 129 28.76 -2.29 -0.87
C LEU A 129 27.93 -3.17 -1.80
N ILE A 130 28.58 -4.11 -2.50
CA ILE A 130 27.88 -5.08 -3.38
C ILE A 130 26.86 -5.90 -2.57
N SER A 131 27.22 -6.33 -1.36
CA SER A 131 26.32 -7.06 -0.49
C SER A 131 25.10 -6.23 -0.07
N ALA A 132 25.28 -4.93 0.13
CA ALA A 132 24.20 -4.02 0.45
C ALA A 132 23.31 -3.73 -0.78
N LEU A 133 23.91 -3.42 -1.93
CA LEU A 133 23.16 -3.06 -3.13
C LEU A 133 22.38 -4.24 -3.73
N LYS A 134 22.98 -5.42 -3.77
CA LYS A 134 22.38 -6.63 -4.38
C LYS A 134 21.66 -7.54 -3.39
N GLY A 135 21.87 -7.31 -2.11
CA GLY A 135 21.40 -8.22 -1.05
C GLY A 135 22.35 -9.41 -0.83
N LYS A 136 22.25 -10.01 0.35
CA LYS A 136 23.03 -11.19 0.73
C LYS A 136 22.29 -12.05 1.76
N GLY A 137 21.94 -13.27 1.38
CA GLY A 137 21.18 -14.17 2.26
C GLY A 137 19.80 -13.60 2.61
N ASN A 138 19.54 -13.37 3.89
CA ASN A 138 18.27 -12.77 4.37
C ASN A 138 18.20 -11.25 4.18
N MET A 139 19.30 -10.61 3.82
CA MET A 139 19.34 -9.18 3.53
C MET A 139 18.83 -8.92 2.11
N GLY A 140 17.71 -8.20 2.00
CA GLY A 140 17.20 -7.75 0.70
C GLY A 140 18.13 -6.75 0.02
N ALA A 141 18.02 -6.62 -1.30
CA ALA A 141 18.74 -5.62 -2.08
C ALA A 141 18.30 -4.21 -1.68
N GLN A 142 19.28 -3.31 -1.47
CA GLN A 142 19.02 -1.92 -1.07
C GLN A 142 19.24 -0.95 -2.24
N GLY A 143 19.82 -1.39 -3.34
CA GLY A 143 20.01 -0.58 -4.55
C GLY A 143 18.71 -0.30 -5.27
N GLY A 144 18.62 0.86 -5.92
CA GLY A 144 17.43 1.28 -6.69
C GLY A 144 16.23 1.75 -5.85
N GLY A 145 16.40 1.95 -4.54
CA GLY A 145 15.40 2.53 -3.63
C GLY A 145 15.51 4.06 -3.52
N ASP A 146 15.10 4.57 -2.35
CA ASP A 146 15.06 6.02 -2.06
C ASP A 146 16.43 6.67 -1.95
N PHE A 147 17.47 5.89 -1.70
CA PHE A 147 18.84 6.34 -1.54
C PHE A 147 19.71 5.90 -2.72
N SER A 148 20.59 6.80 -3.14
CA SER A 148 21.59 6.51 -4.17
C SER A 148 22.63 5.50 -3.67
N ASP A 149 23.34 4.84 -4.60
CA ASP A 149 24.40 3.90 -4.27
C ASP A 149 25.51 4.52 -3.41
N VAL A 150 25.76 5.81 -3.59
CA VAL A 150 26.73 6.56 -2.77
C VAL A 150 26.24 6.74 -1.35
N GLU A 151 24.97 7.09 -1.18
CA GLU A 151 24.34 7.24 0.14
C GLU A 151 24.32 5.90 0.89
N ILE A 152 23.97 4.82 0.21
CA ILE A 152 24.06 3.45 0.76
C ILE A 152 25.48 3.10 1.13
N GLY A 153 26.46 3.46 0.26
CA GLY A 153 27.88 3.29 0.55
C GLY A 153 28.34 4.03 1.81
N ARG A 154 27.86 5.23 2.03
CA ARG A 154 28.11 5.99 3.28
C ARG A 154 27.55 5.26 4.51
N ALA A 155 26.35 4.70 4.41
CA ALA A 155 25.76 3.92 5.50
C ALA A 155 26.54 2.63 5.78
N VAL A 156 27.02 1.97 4.73
CA VAL A 156 27.89 0.77 4.87
C VAL A 156 29.17 1.12 5.62
N VAL A 157 29.83 2.22 5.24
CA VAL A 157 31.04 2.70 5.93
C VAL A 157 30.74 3.08 7.38
N TYR A 158 29.64 3.79 7.62
CA TYR A 158 29.21 4.16 8.97
C TYR A 158 29.03 2.93 9.86
N MET A 159 28.30 1.90 9.39
CA MET A 159 28.08 0.68 10.16
C MET A 159 29.38 -0.12 10.37
N ALA A 160 30.19 -0.26 9.32
CA ALA A 160 31.45 -1.00 9.38
C ALA A 160 32.44 -0.36 10.36
N ASN A 161 32.54 0.97 10.34
CA ASN A 161 33.44 1.71 11.22
C ASN A 161 32.96 1.66 12.69
N LYS A 162 31.66 1.67 12.93
CA LYS A 162 31.08 1.44 14.28
C LYS A 162 31.30 0.01 14.76
N GLY A 163 31.49 -0.96 13.86
CA GLY A 163 31.88 -2.34 14.14
C GLY A 163 33.39 -2.57 14.07
N GLY A 164 34.20 -1.59 14.39
CA GLY A 164 35.67 -1.70 14.50
C GLY A 164 36.41 -1.58 13.17
N GLY A 165 35.76 -1.26 12.07
CA GLY A 165 36.38 -1.00 10.77
C GLY A 165 37.05 0.38 10.72
N LYS A 166 37.90 0.55 9.69
CA LYS A 166 38.55 1.84 9.34
C LYS A 166 38.44 2.04 7.83
N LEU A 167 37.21 2.19 7.35
CA LEU A 167 36.94 2.41 5.93
C LEU A 167 36.78 3.91 5.68
N ASP A 168 37.28 4.37 4.55
CA ASP A 168 37.08 5.73 4.11
C ASP A 168 35.67 5.91 3.54
N GLU A 169 35.10 7.09 3.75
CA GLU A 169 33.79 7.44 3.18
C GLU A 169 33.91 7.54 1.64
N PRO A 170 32.92 6.97 0.89
CA PRO A 170 32.93 7.00 -0.55
C PRO A 170 32.89 8.44 -1.05
N LYS A 171 33.84 8.80 -1.93
CA LYS A 171 33.84 10.07 -2.64
C LYS A 171 32.76 10.02 -3.70
N LEU A 172 32.10 11.17 -3.94
CA LEU A 172 31.22 11.31 -5.07
C LEU A 172 31.97 10.92 -6.36
N PRO A 173 31.32 10.15 -7.26
CA PRO A 173 31.83 10.04 -8.61
C PRO A 173 31.98 11.47 -9.16
N ALA A 174 33.10 11.77 -9.75
CA ALA A 174 33.26 13.03 -10.50
C ALA A 174 32.08 13.11 -11.47
N PRO A 175 31.42 14.27 -11.64
CA PRO A 175 30.32 14.42 -12.58
C PRO A 175 30.77 13.78 -13.88
N ALA A 176 30.09 12.70 -14.29
CA ALA A 176 30.31 12.13 -15.61
C ALA A 176 30.04 13.27 -16.57
N ALA A 177 31.11 13.71 -17.24
CA ALA A 177 31.00 14.74 -18.26
C ALA A 177 29.84 14.26 -19.14
N SER A 178 28.76 15.02 -19.12
CA SER A 178 27.54 14.76 -19.89
C SER A 178 28.02 14.30 -21.26
N ALA A 179 27.87 13.01 -21.55
CA ALA A 179 27.92 12.54 -22.91
C ALA A 179 26.74 13.25 -23.57
N ALA A 180 27.03 14.42 -24.09
CA ALA A 180 26.14 15.14 -24.97
C ALA A 180 25.80 14.14 -26.06
N VAL A 181 24.62 13.58 -25.98
CA VAL A 181 24.02 12.87 -27.10
C VAL A 181 23.90 13.92 -28.19
N ALA A 182 24.92 13.95 -29.03
CA ALA A 182 24.87 14.65 -30.29
C ALA A 182 23.74 13.93 -31.06
N VAL A 183 22.53 14.45 -30.95
CA VAL A 183 21.46 14.20 -31.91
C VAL A 183 21.95 14.87 -33.18
N ALA A 184 22.71 14.12 -33.97
CA ALA A 184 23.00 14.48 -35.33
C ALA A 184 21.66 14.58 -36.03
N ALA A 185 21.22 15.80 -36.26
CA ALA A 185 20.18 16.15 -37.21
C ALA A 185 20.59 15.60 -38.58
N ALA A 186 20.07 14.42 -38.92
CA ALA A 186 20.06 13.96 -40.31
C ALA A 186 18.84 14.62 -40.97
N SER A 187 19.00 15.86 -41.38
CA SER A 187 18.21 16.46 -42.44
C SER A 187 18.80 15.99 -43.76
N LYS A 188 18.09 15.12 -44.48
CA LYS A 188 17.95 15.12 -45.93
C LYS A 188 16.80 14.25 -46.32
#